data_db74fcc45c5dbb1a12eb136d354ce6f9
#
_entry.id   db74fcc45c5dbb1a12eb136d354ce6f9
#
_cell.length_a   1.000
_cell.length_b   1.000
_cell.length_c   1.000
_cell.angle_alpha   90.00
_cell.angle_beta   90.00
_cell.angle_gamma   90.00
#
_symmetry.space_group_name_H-M   'P 1'
#
loop_
_entity.id
_entity.type
_entity.pdbx_description
1 polymer ?
#
loop_
_entity_poly.entity_id
_entity_poly.type
_entity_poly.pdbx_seq_one_letter_code
_entity_poly.pdbx_strand_id
1 'polypeptide(L)'
;MTKVVLNFKTYAEATGEEALKLSRICEEAKDQYDVEMVVVPQAADIRLISENVSIPVYAQHVDGVGFGGYTGHVTAASIKAAGASGTLINHMERSLKLSEIEASIAACRAQGLATIVCTNNIATTRAAAALKPNYVAVEPPELIGSGIPISKADPGIVTGSVEAVKEIEPEVGVLCGAGISRGEDLLGALDLGSVGVLLASGIIKAKNQKKALEDLLSGIRR
;
A
#
# COMPACT_ATOMS: atom_id res chain seq x y z
N MET A 1 2.43 1.14 -15.90
CA MET A 1 3.53 1.39 -14.92
C MET A 1 3.25 0.56 -13.69
N THR A 2 4.23 -0.20 -13.22
CA THR A 2 4.10 -1.07 -12.03
C THR A 2 4.04 -0.24 -10.76
N LYS A 3 3.04 -0.48 -9.90
CA LYS A 3 2.90 0.23 -8.63
C LYS A 3 3.64 -0.51 -7.51
N VAL A 4 4.50 0.20 -6.78
CA VAL A 4 5.25 -0.32 -5.63
C VAL A 4 4.93 0.52 -4.41
N VAL A 5 4.20 -0.06 -3.45
CA VAL A 5 3.73 0.61 -2.24
C VAL A 5 4.55 0.12 -1.04
N LEU A 6 5.33 1.01 -0.44
CA LEU A 6 6.15 0.68 0.72
C LEU A 6 5.49 1.20 2.01
N ASN A 7 4.93 0.27 2.80
CA ASN A 7 4.30 0.57 4.08
C ASN A 7 5.34 0.63 5.19
N PHE A 8 5.56 1.82 5.74
CA PHE A 8 6.55 2.07 6.79
C PHE A 8 6.15 1.48 8.14
N LYS A 9 4.85 1.17 8.31
CA LYS A 9 4.32 0.71 9.60
C LYS A 9 4.77 1.63 10.74
N THR A 10 5.13 1.07 11.89
CA THR A 10 5.68 1.80 13.05
C THR A 10 7.15 1.41 13.32
N TYR A 11 7.86 1.01 12.26
CA TYR A 11 9.27 0.63 12.42
C TYR A 11 10.15 1.85 12.72
N ALA A 12 11.08 1.68 13.66
CA ALA A 12 12.03 2.73 14.03
C ALA A 12 12.88 3.19 12.84
N GLU A 13 13.22 2.26 11.95
CA GLU A 13 14.00 2.50 10.73
C GLU A 13 13.24 3.29 9.65
N ALA A 14 11.97 3.64 9.92
CA ALA A 14 11.08 4.38 9.02
C ALA A 14 10.18 5.36 9.81
N THR A 15 10.73 6.02 10.83
CA THR A 15 10.04 7.02 11.66
C THR A 15 10.83 8.32 11.66
N GLY A 16 10.18 9.47 11.53
CA GLY A 16 10.79 10.79 11.55
C GLY A 16 11.83 10.99 10.44
N GLU A 17 13.04 11.39 10.81
CA GLU A 17 14.14 11.60 9.85
C GLU A 17 14.54 10.33 9.08
N GLU A 18 14.44 9.15 9.68
CA GLU A 18 14.70 7.90 8.99
C GLU A 18 13.61 7.62 7.95
N ALA A 19 12.35 7.99 8.21
CA ALA A 19 11.27 7.92 7.24
C ALA A 19 11.53 8.85 6.03
N LEU A 20 12.03 10.07 6.27
CA LEU A 20 12.40 10.99 5.21
C LEU A 20 13.57 10.45 4.37
N LYS A 21 14.61 9.91 5.00
CA LYS A 21 15.75 9.30 4.28
C LYS A 21 15.30 8.15 3.39
N LEU A 22 14.46 7.25 3.90
CA LEU A 22 13.92 6.13 3.14
C LEU A 22 13.03 6.61 1.98
N SER A 23 12.24 7.67 2.19
CA SER A 23 11.41 8.24 1.13
C SER A 23 12.24 8.83 -0.02
N ARG A 24 13.39 9.44 0.26
CA ARG A 24 14.34 9.91 -0.75
C ARG A 24 14.96 8.74 -1.55
N ILE A 25 15.29 7.63 -0.87
CA ILE A 25 15.74 6.40 -1.54
C ILE A 25 14.65 5.88 -2.50
N CYS A 26 13.37 5.92 -2.08
CA CYS A 26 12.25 5.54 -2.94
C CYS A 26 12.08 6.47 -4.14
N GLU A 27 12.28 7.77 -3.96
CA GLU A 27 12.24 8.75 -5.04
C GLU A 27 13.37 8.54 -6.07
N GLU A 28 14.61 8.33 -5.61
CA GLU A 28 15.74 7.96 -6.48
C GLU A 28 15.45 6.68 -7.28
N ALA A 29 14.84 5.69 -6.66
CA ALA A 29 14.48 4.43 -7.32
C ALA A 29 13.43 4.65 -8.42
N LYS A 30 12.39 5.48 -8.20
CA LYS A 30 11.39 5.84 -9.20
C LYS A 30 12.05 6.48 -10.44
N ASP A 31 13.11 7.26 -10.27
CA ASP A 31 13.81 7.91 -11.40
C ASP A 31 14.67 6.92 -12.21
N GLN A 32 15.06 5.79 -11.62
CA GLN A 32 15.90 4.76 -12.25
C GLN A 32 15.09 3.63 -12.91
N TYR A 33 13.91 3.34 -12.40
CA TYR A 33 13.07 2.21 -12.83
C TYR A 33 11.70 2.71 -13.32
N ASP A 34 11.05 1.96 -14.21
CA ASP A 34 9.70 2.27 -14.71
C ASP A 34 8.63 1.85 -13.72
N VAL A 35 8.62 2.49 -12.53
CA VAL A 35 7.70 2.19 -11.43
C VAL A 35 7.04 3.44 -10.86
N GLU A 36 5.82 3.28 -10.37
CA GLU A 36 5.17 4.26 -9.51
C GLU A 36 5.45 3.90 -8.04
N MET A 37 6.41 4.60 -7.43
CA MET A 37 6.71 4.44 -6.00
C MET A 37 5.71 5.22 -5.16
N VAL A 38 5.16 4.56 -4.14
CA VAL A 38 4.29 5.17 -3.11
C VAL A 38 4.86 4.83 -1.74
N VAL A 39 5.02 5.83 -0.88
CA VAL A 39 5.45 5.64 0.51
C VAL A 39 4.28 5.87 1.47
N VAL A 40 4.21 5.04 2.51
CA VAL A 40 3.09 5.03 3.46
C VAL A 40 3.61 5.18 4.89
N PRO A 41 4.01 6.40 5.29
CA PRO A 41 4.52 6.68 6.63
C PRO A 41 3.41 6.76 7.68
N GLN A 42 3.80 6.87 8.96
CA GLN A 42 2.90 7.21 10.05
C GLN A 42 2.29 8.61 9.82
N ALA A 43 1.10 8.85 10.36
CA ALA A 43 0.36 10.11 10.18
C ALA A 43 1.18 11.35 10.61
N ALA A 44 2.02 11.22 11.64
CA ALA A 44 2.90 12.31 12.13
C ALA A 44 3.96 12.74 11.11
N ASP A 45 4.39 11.82 10.23
CA ASP A 45 5.50 12.06 9.29
C ASP A 45 5.02 12.48 7.89
N ILE A 46 3.71 12.43 7.61
CA ILE A 46 3.16 12.73 6.27
C ILE A 46 3.61 14.11 5.79
N ARG A 47 3.46 15.15 6.59
CA ARG A 47 3.83 16.52 6.20
C ARG A 47 5.33 16.63 5.94
N LEU A 48 6.15 16.11 6.86
CA LEU A 48 7.61 16.11 6.70
C LEU A 48 8.02 15.50 5.36
N ILE A 49 7.43 14.36 5.01
CA ILE A 49 7.79 13.65 3.79
C ILE A 49 7.22 14.35 2.56
N SER A 50 5.92 14.72 2.57
CA SER A 50 5.25 15.31 1.40
C SER A 50 5.83 16.67 0.97
N GLU A 51 6.44 17.41 1.89
CA GLU A 51 7.13 18.67 1.59
C GLU A 51 8.55 18.48 1.04
N ASN A 52 9.10 17.26 1.09
CA ASN A 52 10.50 16.97 0.78
C ASN A 52 10.73 15.93 -0.32
N VAL A 53 9.68 15.28 -0.85
CA VAL A 53 9.75 14.35 -1.97
C VAL A 53 8.62 14.59 -2.97
N SER A 54 8.82 14.20 -4.22
CA SER A 54 7.84 14.35 -5.31
C SER A 54 6.99 13.09 -5.55
N ILE A 55 7.32 11.97 -4.88
CA ILE A 55 6.57 10.72 -4.99
C ILE A 55 5.29 10.77 -4.14
N PRO A 56 4.23 10.04 -4.52
CA PRO A 56 3.00 9.95 -3.74
C PRO A 56 3.22 9.49 -2.30
N VAL A 57 2.67 10.24 -1.35
CA VAL A 57 2.66 9.91 0.08
C VAL A 57 1.25 9.51 0.48
N TYR A 58 1.06 8.32 1.04
CA TYR A 58 -0.23 7.82 1.51
C TYR A 58 -0.21 7.72 3.03
N ALA A 59 -1.39 7.85 3.66
CA ALA A 59 -1.55 7.54 5.08
C ALA A 59 -1.70 6.03 5.30
N GLN A 60 -1.40 5.56 6.51
CA GLN A 60 -1.60 4.16 6.90
C GLN A 60 -3.06 3.84 7.22
N HIS A 61 -3.87 4.86 7.52
CA HIS A 61 -5.25 4.73 7.93
C HIS A 61 -6.02 6.05 7.78
N VAL A 62 -7.33 5.96 7.59
CA VAL A 62 -8.30 7.06 7.71
C VAL A 62 -9.55 6.52 8.38
N ASP A 63 -10.08 7.29 9.34
CA ASP A 63 -11.40 7.09 9.90
C ASP A 63 -12.46 7.73 9.00
N GLY A 64 -13.57 7.03 8.79
CA GLY A 64 -14.69 7.49 7.96
C GLY A 64 -15.57 8.56 8.61
N VAL A 65 -14.94 9.56 9.25
CA VAL A 65 -15.62 10.66 9.95
C VAL A 65 -15.23 12.01 9.34
N GLY A 66 -16.13 12.98 9.47
CA GLY A 66 -15.91 14.35 9.04
C GLY A 66 -15.32 15.26 10.14
N PHE A 67 -15.53 16.58 10.00
CA PHE A 67 -15.22 17.52 11.05
C PHE A 67 -16.19 17.39 12.21
N GLY A 68 -15.72 17.51 13.46
CA GLY A 68 -16.57 17.46 14.65
C GLY A 68 -15.86 16.95 15.89
N GLY A 69 -16.60 16.35 16.82
CA GLY A 69 -16.14 15.85 18.11
C GLY A 69 -15.51 14.46 18.03
N TYR A 70 -14.46 14.31 17.24
CA TYR A 70 -13.78 13.02 16.96
C TYR A 70 -12.33 13.04 17.43
N THR A 71 -12.11 13.33 18.70
CA THR A 71 -10.76 13.35 19.29
C THR A 71 -10.04 12.01 19.06
N GLY A 72 -8.80 12.07 18.54
CA GLY A 72 -7.96 10.90 18.28
C GLY A 72 -8.18 10.21 16.92
N HIS A 73 -9.19 10.63 16.13
CA HIS A 73 -9.41 10.12 14.79
C HIS A 73 -8.50 10.78 13.77
N VAL A 74 -8.14 10.03 12.72
CA VAL A 74 -7.40 10.51 11.56
C VAL A 74 -8.37 10.71 10.41
N THR A 75 -8.69 11.96 10.07
CA THR A 75 -9.68 12.26 9.02
C THR A 75 -9.06 12.37 7.63
N ALA A 76 -9.83 12.11 6.58
CA ALA A 76 -9.39 12.31 5.19
C ALA A 76 -8.94 13.77 4.94
N ALA A 77 -9.66 14.75 5.50
CA ALA A 77 -9.29 16.17 5.39
C ALA A 77 -7.94 16.48 6.04
N SER A 78 -7.63 15.89 7.21
CA SER A 78 -6.37 16.15 7.91
C SER A 78 -5.16 15.58 7.17
N ILE A 79 -5.25 14.36 6.63
CA ILE A 79 -4.14 13.78 5.85
C ILE A 79 -3.96 14.50 4.51
N LYS A 80 -5.07 14.95 3.87
CA LYS A 80 -5.00 15.77 2.66
C LYS A 80 -4.27 17.10 2.92
N ALA A 81 -4.63 17.78 4.02
CA ALA A 81 -3.97 19.01 4.43
C ALA A 81 -2.50 18.82 4.81
N ALA A 82 -2.11 17.60 5.23
CA ALA A 82 -0.71 17.23 5.47
C ALA A 82 0.05 16.86 4.18
N GLY A 83 -0.60 16.83 3.02
CA GLY A 83 0.01 16.55 1.72
C GLY A 83 -0.12 15.11 1.23
N ALA A 84 -0.89 14.26 1.93
CA ALA A 84 -1.15 12.92 1.43
C ALA A 84 -1.98 12.95 0.14
N SER A 85 -1.71 12.02 -0.77
CA SER A 85 -2.45 11.78 -2.00
C SER A 85 -3.34 10.53 -1.94
N GLY A 86 -3.27 9.75 -0.85
CA GLY A 86 -4.07 8.56 -0.63
C GLY A 86 -3.91 7.95 0.75
N THR A 87 -4.47 6.75 0.95
CA THR A 87 -4.41 6.02 2.23
C THR A 87 -4.55 4.51 2.03
N LEU A 88 -3.95 3.74 2.96
CA LEU A 88 -4.38 2.37 3.24
C LEU A 88 -5.67 2.37 4.07
N ILE A 89 -6.49 1.34 3.93
CA ILE A 89 -7.71 1.10 4.71
C ILE A 89 -7.76 -0.39 5.04
N ASN A 90 -8.17 -0.73 6.26
CA ASN A 90 -8.37 -2.12 6.68
C ASN A 90 -7.11 -3.00 6.65
N HIS A 91 -5.93 -2.44 6.86
CA HIS A 91 -4.74 -3.30 7.06
C HIS A 91 -4.97 -4.25 8.23
N MET A 92 -4.48 -5.49 8.16
CA MET A 92 -4.78 -6.51 9.18
C MET A 92 -4.36 -6.09 10.61
N GLU A 93 -3.35 -5.24 10.74
CA GLU A 93 -2.93 -4.67 12.04
C GLU A 93 -3.93 -3.64 12.58
N ARG A 94 -4.90 -3.20 11.76
CA ARG A 94 -6.00 -2.30 12.10
C ARG A 94 -7.24 -2.62 11.26
N SER A 95 -7.84 -3.77 11.52
CA SER A 95 -9.03 -4.24 10.82
C SER A 95 -10.27 -3.40 11.15
N LEU A 96 -11.12 -3.21 10.13
CA LEU A 96 -12.34 -2.41 10.18
C LEU A 96 -13.57 -3.25 9.82
N LYS A 97 -14.74 -2.80 10.26
CA LYS A 97 -16.01 -3.33 9.75
C LYS A 97 -16.25 -2.86 8.32
N LEU A 98 -17.02 -3.61 7.54
CA LEU A 98 -17.31 -3.27 6.16
C LEU A 98 -17.94 -1.86 6.02
N SER A 99 -18.83 -1.47 6.95
CA SER A 99 -19.41 -0.13 6.99
C SER A 99 -18.40 0.98 7.28
N GLU A 100 -17.36 0.70 8.05
CA GLU A 100 -16.27 1.65 8.33
C GLU A 100 -15.34 1.79 7.11
N ILE A 101 -15.11 0.69 6.38
CA ILE A 101 -14.36 0.69 5.10
C ILE A 101 -15.10 1.57 4.08
N GLU A 102 -16.41 1.35 3.92
CA GLU A 102 -17.27 2.15 3.02
C GLU A 102 -17.21 3.64 3.36
N ALA A 103 -17.41 3.98 4.64
CA ALA A 103 -17.35 5.37 5.12
C ALA A 103 -15.97 6.01 4.88
N SER A 104 -14.87 5.26 5.09
CA SER A 104 -13.51 5.72 4.84
C SER A 104 -13.24 5.97 3.36
N ILE A 105 -13.70 5.07 2.47
CA ILE A 105 -13.61 5.26 1.01
C ILE A 105 -14.39 6.52 0.59
N ALA A 106 -15.63 6.69 1.09
CA ALA A 106 -16.46 7.86 0.77
C ALA A 106 -15.80 9.18 1.23
N ALA A 107 -15.25 9.20 2.46
CA ALA A 107 -14.52 10.36 2.98
C ALA A 107 -13.28 10.69 2.14
N CYS A 108 -12.51 9.68 1.73
CA CYS A 108 -11.34 9.86 0.88
C CYS A 108 -11.72 10.36 -0.51
N ARG A 109 -12.76 9.79 -1.13
CA ARG A 109 -13.26 10.22 -2.43
C ARG A 109 -13.69 11.69 -2.43
N ALA A 110 -14.37 12.15 -1.38
CA ALA A 110 -14.76 13.55 -1.20
C ALA A 110 -13.56 14.51 -1.13
N GLN A 111 -12.39 14.03 -0.74
CA GLN A 111 -11.14 14.81 -0.67
C GLN A 111 -10.21 14.56 -1.88
N GLY A 112 -10.60 13.77 -2.86
CA GLY A 112 -9.77 13.40 -4.00
C GLY A 112 -8.53 12.59 -3.59
N LEU A 113 -8.65 11.75 -2.57
CA LEU A 113 -7.59 10.84 -2.10
C LEU A 113 -7.79 9.45 -2.68
N ALA A 114 -6.72 8.84 -3.16
CA ALA A 114 -6.72 7.44 -3.57
C ALA A 114 -6.83 6.50 -2.36
N THR A 115 -7.42 5.33 -2.57
CA THR A 115 -7.64 4.34 -1.51
C THR A 115 -7.09 2.97 -1.91
N ILE A 116 -6.40 2.31 -0.98
CA ILE A 116 -5.98 0.91 -1.08
C ILE A 116 -6.64 0.17 0.08
N VAL A 117 -7.57 -0.73 -0.20
CA VAL A 117 -8.21 -1.57 0.83
C VAL A 117 -7.45 -2.89 0.95
N CYS A 118 -6.90 -3.17 2.13
CA CYS A 118 -6.25 -4.45 2.40
C CYS A 118 -7.29 -5.54 2.67
N THR A 119 -7.06 -6.73 2.12
CA THR A 119 -7.94 -7.90 2.20
C THR A 119 -7.11 -9.15 2.46
N ASN A 120 -7.72 -10.19 3.00
CA ASN A 120 -6.99 -11.39 3.42
C ASN A 120 -7.30 -12.65 2.60
N ASN A 121 -8.31 -12.61 1.73
CA ASN A 121 -8.72 -13.73 0.89
C ASN A 121 -9.61 -13.25 -0.28
N ILE A 122 -9.96 -14.16 -1.19
CA ILE A 122 -10.77 -13.85 -2.38
C ILE A 122 -12.16 -13.31 -2.02
N ALA A 123 -12.83 -13.86 -0.99
CA ALA A 123 -14.18 -13.44 -0.60
C ALA A 123 -14.19 -11.99 -0.07
N THR A 124 -13.22 -11.65 0.79
CA THR A 124 -13.08 -10.28 1.29
C THR A 124 -12.61 -9.31 0.21
N THR A 125 -11.79 -9.76 -0.73
CA THR A 125 -11.38 -8.98 -1.91
C THR A 125 -12.59 -8.64 -2.78
N ARG A 126 -13.46 -9.62 -3.03
CA ARG A 126 -14.73 -9.43 -3.75
C ARG A 126 -15.64 -8.39 -3.07
N ALA A 127 -15.80 -8.49 -1.76
CA ALA A 127 -16.60 -7.53 -0.97
C ALA A 127 -15.99 -6.11 -0.99
N ALA A 128 -14.68 -5.98 -0.87
CA ALA A 128 -13.98 -4.70 -0.93
C ALA A 128 -14.06 -4.06 -2.32
N ALA A 129 -13.92 -4.83 -3.41
CA ALA A 129 -14.01 -4.33 -4.78
C ALA A 129 -15.39 -3.73 -5.07
N ALA A 130 -16.48 -4.29 -4.51
CA ALA A 130 -17.84 -3.76 -4.65
C ALA A 130 -18.02 -2.34 -4.06
N LEU A 131 -17.15 -1.93 -3.13
CA LEU A 131 -17.09 -0.57 -2.55
C LEU A 131 -16.32 0.43 -3.44
N LYS A 132 -15.75 -0.05 -4.54
CA LYS A 132 -15.02 0.74 -5.54
C LYS A 132 -13.88 1.58 -4.98
N PRO A 133 -12.91 0.99 -4.23
CA PRO A 133 -11.65 1.66 -3.94
C PRO A 133 -10.83 1.83 -5.23
N ASN A 134 -9.73 2.58 -5.20
CA ASN A 134 -8.80 2.62 -6.35
C ASN A 134 -8.03 1.30 -6.49
N TYR A 135 -7.68 0.68 -5.34
CA TYR A 135 -6.96 -0.59 -5.30
C TYR A 135 -7.45 -1.46 -4.16
N VAL A 136 -7.28 -2.76 -4.32
CA VAL A 136 -7.28 -3.74 -3.23
C VAL A 136 -5.90 -4.35 -3.11
N ALA A 137 -5.44 -4.62 -1.88
CA ALA A 137 -4.18 -5.33 -1.64
C ALA A 137 -4.49 -6.65 -0.93
N VAL A 138 -4.19 -7.79 -1.57
CA VAL A 138 -4.44 -9.10 -0.99
C VAL A 138 -3.23 -9.56 -0.17
N GLU A 139 -3.45 -9.74 1.14
CA GLU A 139 -2.42 -10.05 2.13
C GLU A 139 -2.92 -11.15 3.08
N PRO A 140 -2.73 -12.46 2.76
CA PRO A 140 -3.02 -13.53 3.71
C PRO A 140 -2.23 -13.32 5.01
N PRO A 141 -2.91 -13.28 6.18
CA PRO A 141 -2.26 -12.92 7.45
C PRO A 141 -1.08 -13.80 7.83
N GLU A 142 -1.14 -15.09 7.51
CA GLU A 142 -0.11 -16.08 7.78
C GLU A 142 1.20 -15.85 7.01
N LEU A 143 1.14 -15.08 5.92
CA LEU A 143 2.31 -14.77 5.10
C LEU A 143 2.93 -13.41 5.43
N ILE A 144 2.22 -12.55 6.18
CA ILE A 144 2.74 -11.23 6.56
C ILE A 144 3.95 -11.39 7.49
N GLY A 145 5.10 -10.85 7.08
CA GLY A 145 6.34 -10.96 7.85
C GLY A 145 7.02 -12.32 7.84
N SER A 146 6.45 -13.33 7.15
CA SER A 146 7.04 -14.67 7.04
C SER A 146 8.27 -14.72 6.13
N GLY A 147 8.43 -13.76 5.22
CA GLY A 147 9.44 -13.79 4.15
C GLY A 147 9.10 -14.77 3.02
N ILE A 148 7.93 -15.41 3.05
CA ILE A 148 7.45 -16.30 2.00
C ILE A 148 6.46 -15.51 1.13
N PRO A 149 6.77 -15.28 -0.17
CA PRO A 149 5.90 -14.50 -1.04
C PRO A 149 4.61 -15.27 -1.36
N ILE A 150 3.48 -14.59 -1.32
CA ILE A 150 2.16 -15.16 -1.64
C ILE A 150 2.13 -15.76 -3.05
N SER A 151 2.84 -15.15 -4.01
CA SER A 151 2.96 -15.65 -5.38
C SER A 151 3.57 -17.06 -5.49
N LYS A 152 4.32 -17.49 -4.46
CA LYS A 152 4.90 -18.83 -4.36
C LYS A 152 4.11 -19.74 -3.40
N ALA A 153 3.61 -19.17 -2.27
CA ALA A 153 2.91 -19.95 -1.25
C ALA A 153 1.50 -20.34 -1.69
N ASP A 154 0.75 -19.41 -2.26
CA ASP A 154 -0.61 -19.64 -2.75
C ASP A 154 -0.93 -18.68 -3.92
N PRO A 155 -0.42 -18.99 -5.14
CA PRO A 155 -0.70 -18.19 -6.32
C PRO A 155 -2.20 -18.10 -6.65
N GLY A 156 -3.00 -19.10 -6.23
CA GLY A 156 -4.44 -19.13 -6.46
C GLY A 156 -5.20 -18.01 -5.74
N ILE A 157 -4.69 -17.54 -4.60
CA ILE A 157 -5.29 -16.37 -3.93
C ILE A 157 -5.10 -15.12 -4.77
N VAL A 158 -3.94 -14.92 -5.40
CA VAL A 158 -3.67 -13.73 -6.23
C VAL A 158 -4.52 -13.78 -7.50
N THR A 159 -4.45 -14.89 -8.26
CA THR A 159 -5.23 -15.03 -9.51
C THR A 159 -6.73 -14.96 -9.26
N GLY A 160 -7.24 -15.66 -8.25
CA GLY A 160 -8.66 -15.62 -7.90
C GLY A 160 -9.12 -14.24 -7.40
N SER A 161 -8.25 -13.47 -6.75
CA SER A 161 -8.54 -12.08 -6.37
C SER A 161 -8.60 -11.16 -7.60
N VAL A 162 -7.67 -11.32 -8.55
CA VAL A 162 -7.67 -10.58 -9.82
C VAL A 162 -8.95 -10.86 -10.62
N GLU A 163 -9.33 -12.14 -10.75
CA GLU A 163 -10.56 -12.54 -11.44
C GLU A 163 -11.80 -11.97 -10.76
N ALA A 164 -11.90 -12.09 -9.43
CA ALA A 164 -13.01 -11.58 -8.64
C ALA A 164 -13.19 -10.06 -8.79
N VAL A 165 -12.09 -9.31 -8.81
CA VAL A 165 -12.12 -7.85 -9.00
C VAL A 165 -12.55 -7.51 -10.42
N LYS A 166 -12.02 -8.17 -11.45
CA LYS A 166 -12.40 -7.95 -12.84
C LYS A 166 -13.90 -8.19 -13.11
N GLU A 167 -14.50 -9.17 -12.43
CA GLU A 167 -15.93 -9.46 -12.54
C GLU A 167 -16.83 -8.36 -11.93
N ILE A 168 -16.36 -7.70 -10.86
CA ILE A 168 -17.17 -6.75 -10.08
C ILE A 168 -16.93 -5.30 -10.52
N GLU A 169 -15.67 -4.89 -10.55
CA GLU A 169 -15.26 -3.53 -10.87
C GLU A 169 -13.88 -3.55 -11.56
N PRO A 170 -13.83 -3.64 -12.89
CA PRO A 170 -12.58 -3.78 -13.66
C PRO A 170 -11.57 -2.63 -13.48
N GLU A 171 -12.05 -1.45 -13.04
CA GLU A 171 -11.20 -0.27 -12.81
C GLU A 171 -10.39 -0.37 -11.51
N VAL A 172 -10.74 -1.28 -10.60
CA VAL A 172 -10.00 -1.49 -9.35
C VAL A 172 -8.75 -2.30 -9.61
N GLY A 173 -7.58 -1.75 -9.27
CA GLY A 173 -6.31 -2.46 -9.37
C GLY A 173 -6.10 -3.46 -8.22
N VAL A 174 -5.48 -4.60 -8.49
CA VAL A 174 -5.11 -5.58 -7.46
C VAL A 174 -3.62 -5.49 -7.19
N LEU A 175 -3.25 -5.25 -5.94
CA LEU A 175 -1.87 -5.31 -5.44
C LEU A 175 -1.65 -6.64 -4.72
N CYS A 176 -0.48 -7.22 -4.94
CA CYS A 176 -0.04 -8.38 -4.20
C CYS A 176 0.73 -7.92 -2.95
N GLY A 177 0.23 -8.25 -1.77
CA GLY A 177 0.89 -8.01 -0.48
C GLY A 177 1.46 -9.31 0.09
N ALA A 178 2.18 -9.22 1.19
CA ALA A 178 2.82 -10.29 1.95
C ALA A 178 4.01 -11.01 1.28
N GLY A 179 5.11 -11.05 2.03
CA GLY A 179 6.30 -11.85 1.71
C GLY A 179 7.18 -11.33 0.57
N ILE A 180 6.82 -10.24 -0.09
CA ILE A 180 7.57 -9.66 -1.21
C ILE A 180 8.88 -9.04 -0.71
N SER A 181 10.01 -9.51 -1.24
CA SER A 181 11.34 -9.04 -0.82
C SER A 181 12.38 -8.98 -1.94
N ARG A 182 12.16 -9.65 -3.07
CA ARG A 182 13.11 -9.76 -4.18
C ARG A 182 12.43 -9.50 -5.52
N GLY A 183 13.23 -9.22 -6.55
CA GLY A 183 12.73 -8.97 -7.91
C GLY A 183 11.89 -10.12 -8.48
N GLU A 184 12.28 -11.37 -8.22
CA GLU A 184 11.50 -12.54 -8.64
C GLU A 184 10.10 -12.61 -8.00
N ASP A 185 9.93 -12.11 -6.76
CA ASP A 185 8.65 -12.06 -6.07
C ASP A 185 7.74 -11.00 -6.70
N LEU A 186 8.32 -9.85 -7.05
CA LEU A 186 7.62 -8.78 -7.76
C LEU A 186 7.16 -9.24 -9.15
N LEU A 187 8.06 -9.84 -9.94
CA LEU A 187 7.72 -10.37 -11.26
C LEU A 187 6.65 -11.47 -11.15
N GLY A 188 6.80 -12.39 -10.21
CA GLY A 188 5.80 -13.43 -9.98
C GLY A 188 4.42 -12.87 -9.62
N ALA A 189 4.35 -11.76 -8.86
CA ALA A 189 3.08 -11.09 -8.58
C ALA A 189 2.45 -10.47 -9.85
N LEU A 190 3.27 -9.85 -10.70
CA LEU A 190 2.81 -9.26 -11.98
C LEU A 190 2.35 -10.35 -12.95
N ASP A 191 3.05 -11.47 -13.05
CA ASP A 191 2.68 -12.62 -13.91
C ASP A 191 1.32 -13.23 -13.51
N LEU A 192 0.94 -13.13 -12.23
CA LEU A 192 -0.37 -13.53 -11.72
C LEU A 192 -1.48 -12.48 -11.96
N GLY A 193 -1.17 -11.37 -12.64
CA GLY A 193 -2.11 -10.34 -13.06
C GLY A 193 -2.29 -9.19 -12.07
N SER A 194 -1.48 -9.10 -11.00
CA SER A 194 -1.48 -7.91 -10.15
C SER A 194 -0.90 -6.71 -10.89
N VAL A 195 -1.32 -5.48 -10.51
CA VAL A 195 -0.77 -4.23 -11.07
C VAL A 195 0.43 -3.71 -10.29
N GLY A 196 0.84 -4.42 -9.25
CA GLY A 196 1.96 -4.06 -8.39
C GLY A 196 1.92 -4.77 -7.05
N VAL A 197 2.70 -4.25 -6.10
CA VAL A 197 2.90 -4.87 -4.78
C VAL A 197 2.75 -3.89 -3.63
N LEU A 198 2.36 -4.41 -2.47
CA LEU A 198 2.39 -3.73 -1.17
C LEU A 198 3.36 -4.49 -0.26
N LEU A 199 4.39 -3.83 0.26
CA LEU A 199 5.44 -4.48 1.04
C LEU A 199 5.91 -3.59 2.21
N ALA A 200 6.68 -4.15 3.13
CA ALA A 200 7.18 -3.46 4.31
C ALA A 200 8.57 -3.95 4.74
N SER A 201 8.64 -4.96 5.62
CA SER A 201 9.84 -5.37 6.34
C SER A 201 11.01 -5.80 5.47
N GLY A 202 10.76 -6.36 4.28
CA GLY A 202 11.80 -6.81 3.35
C GLY A 202 12.75 -5.68 2.93
N ILE A 203 12.25 -4.46 2.85
CA ILE A 203 13.04 -3.26 2.55
C ILE A 203 13.42 -2.52 3.84
N ILE A 204 12.44 -2.24 4.70
CA ILE A 204 12.63 -1.35 5.86
C ILE A 204 13.66 -1.89 6.84
N LYS A 205 13.63 -3.21 7.11
CA LYS A 205 14.56 -3.87 8.04
C LYS A 205 15.87 -4.36 7.40
N ALA A 206 16.06 -4.09 6.11
CA ALA A 206 17.29 -4.45 5.44
C ALA A 206 18.47 -3.62 5.98
N LYS A 207 19.63 -4.24 6.15
CA LYS A 207 20.87 -3.54 6.56
C LYS A 207 21.26 -2.41 5.59
N ASN A 208 20.90 -2.56 4.32
CA ASN A 208 21.07 -1.55 3.29
C ASN A 208 19.74 -1.46 2.50
N GLN A 209 18.90 -0.51 2.90
CA GLN A 209 17.57 -0.30 2.34
C GLN A 209 17.61 0.05 0.84
N LYS A 210 18.59 0.87 0.43
CA LYS A 210 18.77 1.24 -0.98
C LYS A 210 19.05 0.01 -1.84
N LYS A 211 20.02 -0.80 -1.45
CA LYS A 211 20.36 -2.03 -2.17
C LYS A 211 19.18 -3.01 -2.21
N ALA A 212 18.47 -3.18 -1.09
CA ALA A 212 17.31 -4.07 -1.05
C ALA A 212 16.19 -3.62 -2.00
N LEU A 213 15.97 -2.30 -2.11
CA LEU A 213 15.00 -1.74 -3.06
C LEU A 213 15.48 -1.90 -4.50
N GLU A 214 16.76 -1.65 -4.80
CA GLU A 214 17.36 -1.88 -6.12
C GLU A 214 17.27 -3.36 -6.52
N ASP A 215 17.56 -4.29 -5.62
CA ASP A 215 17.44 -5.74 -5.83
C ASP A 215 15.97 -6.13 -6.14
N LEU A 216 14.99 -5.54 -5.43
CA LEU A 216 13.55 -5.73 -5.70
C LEU A 216 13.17 -5.25 -7.10
N LEU A 217 13.66 -4.08 -7.51
CA LEU A 217 13.29 -3.44 -8.78
C LEU A 217 14.11 -3.93 -9.98
N SER A 218 15.15 -4.71 -9.77
CA SER A 218 16.11 -5.13 -10.81
C SER A 218 15.47 -5.87 -11.99
N GLY A 219 14.30 -6.51 -11.79
CA GLY A 219 13.52 -7.17 -12.84
C GLY A 219 12.69 -6.23 -13.70
N ILE A 220 12.48 -4.98 -13.25
CA ILE A 220 11.71 -3.95 -13.97
C ILE A 220 12.70 -2.97 -14.58
N ARG A 221 12.88 -3.07 -15.89
CA ARG A 221 13.73 -2.14 -16.66
C ARG A 221 12.88 -1.13 -17.42
N ARG A 222 13.43 0.08 -17.57
CA ARG A 222 12.92 1.06 -18.54
C ARG A 222 13.04 0.55 -19.96
#